data_2d0861b829431f35ed594953e3e3ffe2
#
_entry.id   2d0861b829431f35ed594953e3e3ffe2
#
_cell.length_a   1.000
_cell.length_b   1.000
_cell.length_c   1.000
_cell.angle_alpha   90.00
_cell.angle_beta   90.00
_cell.angle_gamma   90.00
#
_symmetry.space_group_name_H-M   'P 1'
#
loop_
_entity.id
_entity.type
_entity.pdbx_description
1 polymer ?
#
loop_
_entity_poly.entity_id
_entity_poly.type
_entity_poly.pdbx_seq_one_letter_code
_entity_poly.pdbx_strand_id
1 'polypeptide(L)'
;MKPGLWASKLAVLAMFLTACRNGVALETRTFRLQSLDDSVARTIIDPYVFWDRPNAPGTVAGTQGVLTVRETSDNLDRIERVLEEFDTPRKTLALHFQVILANGQSTSDSSIAEVVAELRSLFRFQGYQLIAEGYIAGLEHTHVEQLMFDLRRVPGQPIPSSMMYAGYRAAVDIGTVSGTGDATQIELEYVSLYSAAGDPLFGASVVLGIGNTVVLGTLQLPGNEALILAVRAELVR
;
A
#
# COMPACT_ATOMS: atom_id res chain seq x y z
N MET A 1 57.58 -60.21 52.90
CA MET A 1 56.17 -60.07 52.55
C MET A 1 56.04 -58.89 51.55
N LYS A 2 55.64 -59.15 50.31
CA LYS A 2 55.53 -58.17 49.24
C LYS A 2 54.01 -57.77 49.12
N PRO A 3 53.64 -56.50 49.06
CA PRO A 3 52.31 -56.10 48.64
C PRO A 3 52.31 -55.70 47.16
N GLY A 4 51.38 -56.16 46.50
CA GLY A 4 51.17 -56.33 45.10
C GLY A 4 50.82 -55.12 44.27
N LEU A 5 51.12 -55.31 43.00
CA LEU A 5 50.76 -54.60 41.80
C LEU A 5 49.25 -54.66 41.56
N TRP A 6 48.51 -53.58 41.88
CA TRP A 6 47.12 -53.48 41.38
C TRP A 6 46.61 -52.02 41.26
N ALA A 7 47.38 -51.16 40.64
CA ALA A 7 46.95 -49.75 40.43
C ALA A 7 47.33 -49.16 39.06
N SER A 8 47.13 -49.91 37.96
CA SER A 8 47.59 -49.44 36.65
C SER A 8 46.67 -49.79 35.48
N LYS A 9 45.41 -50.00 35.68
CA LYS A 9 44.49 -50.31 34.56
C LYS A 9 43.16 -49.49 34.50
N LEU A 10 43.04 -48.36 35.17
CA LEU A 10 41.81 -47.54 35.20
C LEU A 10 41.99 -46.12 34.60
N ALA A 11 43.12 -45.83 33.92
CA ALA A 11 43.42 -44.49 33.38
C ALA A 11 43.27 -44.37 31.84
N VAL A 12 42.77 -45.37 31.13
CA VAL A 12 42.72 -45.35 29.63
C VAL A 12 41.32 -45.31 29.04
N LEU A 13 40.25 -45.23 29.84
CA LEU A 13 38.88 -45.26 29.29
C LEU A 13 38.12 -43.93 29.42
N ALA A 14 38.77 -42.80 29.62
CA ALA A 14 38.15 -41.48 29.73
C ALA A 14 38.46 -40.51 28.55
N MET A 15 39.01 -41.00 27.43
CA MET A 15 39.54 -40.14 26.37
C MET A 15 38.86 -40.30 25.00
N PHE A 16 37.60 -40.77 24.93
CA PHE A 16 36.91 -40.92 23.64
C PHE A 16 35.43 -40.47 23.68
N LEU A 17 35.13 -39.33 24.30
CA LEU A 17 33.76 -38.73 24.21
C LEU A 17 33.79 -37.22 23.89
N THR A 18 34.85 -36.73 23.26
CA THR A 18 34.76 -35.47 22.50
C THR A 18 34.50 -35.79 21.04
N ALA A 19 33.41 -36.51 20.74
CA ALA A 19 32.87 -36.55 19.40
C ALA A 19 32.44 -35.11 19.07
N CYS A 20 33.24 -34.47 18.19
CA CYS A 20 32.88 -33.22 17.55
C CYS A 20 31.47 -33.31 17.00
N ARG A 21 30.49 -32.79 17.72
CA ARG A 21 29.23 -32.40 17.15
C ARG A 21 29.50 -31.17 16.28
N ASN A 22 29.98 -31.41 15.06
CA ASN A 22 29.92 -30.43 13.97
C ASN A 22 28.46 -30.23 13.55
N GLY A 23 27.56 -30.02 14.52
CA GLY A 23 26.19 -29.65 14.26
C GLY A 23 26.14 -28.15 14.04
N VAL A 24 25.56 -27.73 12.94
CA VAL A 24 25.22 -26.33 12.70
C VAL A 24 24.40 -25.86 13.89
N ALA A 25 24.88 -24.83 14.61
CA ALA A 25 24.13 -24.25 15.72
C ALA A 25 23.00 -23.41 15.16
N LEU A 26 21.75 -23.78 15.50
CA LEU A 26 20.57 -23.00 15.15
C LEU A 26 20.09 -22.22 16.37
N GLU A 27 19.70 -20.97 16.11
CA GLU A 27 19.05 -20.08 17.06
C GLU A 27 17.61 -19.84 16.63
N THR A 28 16.78 -19.38 17.55
CA THR A 28 15.42 -18.95 17.25
C THR A 28 15.30 -17.48 17.57
N ARG A 29 14.88 -16.69 16.59
CA ARG A 29 14.64 -15.26 16.74
C ARG A 29 13.21 -14.92 16.31
N THR A 30 12.61 -13.96 17.01
CA THR A 30 11.24 -13.50 16.72
C THR A 30 11.29 -12.06 16.24
N PHE A 31 10.70 -11.80 15.09
CA PHE A 31 10.60 -10.49 14.45
C PHE A 31 9.15 -10.02 14.52
N ARG A 32 8.93 -8.79 14.95
CA ARG A 32 7.61 -8.15 14.93
C ARG A 32 7.51 -7.30 13.69
N LEU A 33 6.55 -7.63 12.81
CA LEU A 33 6.29 -6.89 11.59
C LEU A 33 5.46 -5.62 11.90
N GLN A 34 5.77 -4.52 11.20
CA GLN A 34 5.07 -3.25 11.34
C GLN A 34 3.98 -3.07 10.28
N SER A 35 4.28 -3.51 9.05
CA SER A 35 3.44 -3.27 7.87
C SER A 35 3.32 -4.45 6.94
N LEU A 36 4.32 -5.32 6.91
CA LEU A 36 4.31 -6.49 6.03
C LEU A 36 3.33 -7.56 6.56
N ASP A 37 2.60 -8.15 5.63
CA ASP A 37 1.87 -9.37 5.92
C ASP A 37 2.81 -10.56 6.11
N ASP A 38 2.45 -11.51 6.98
CA ASP A 38 3.24 -12.70 7.29
C ASP A 38 3.64 -13.48 6.01
N SER A 39 2.77 -13.55 5.01
CA SER A 39 3.03 -14.25 3.74
C SER A 39 4.08 -13.54 2.89
N VAL A 40 4.01 -12.22 2.82
CA VAL A 40 4.97 -11.38 2.09
C VAL A 40 6.34 -11.45 2.78
N ALA A 41 6.36 -11.26 4.11
CA ALA A 41 7.59 -11.35 4.90
C ALA A 41 8.27 -12.72 4.73
N ARG A 42 7.51 -13.82 4.74
CA ARG A 42 8.06 -15.17 4.47
C ARG A 42 8.68 -15.28 3.10
N THR A 43 8.03 -14.75 2.06
CA THR A 43 8.57 -14.76 0.69
C THR A 43 9.89 -14.00 0.60
N ILE A 44 10.00 -12.85 1.27
CA ILE A 44 11.18 -12.02 1.29
C ILE A 44 12.36 -12.73 1.98
N ILE A 45 12.13 -13.42 3.08
CA ILE A 45 13.18 -14.09 3.86
C ILE A 45 13.51 -15.50 3.40
N ASP A 46 12.67 -16.13 2.55
CA ASP A 46 12.84 -17.52 2.09
C ASP A 46 14.25 -17.84 1.58
N PRO A 47 14.96 -16.96 0.81
CA PRO A 47 16.33 -17.21 0.36
C PRO A 47 17.36 -17.36 1.50
N TYR A 48 17.03 -16.96 2.70
CA TYR A 48 17.91 -17.00 3.87
C TYR A 48 17.56 -18.14 4.84
N VAL A 49 16.50 -18.92 4.56
CA VAL A 49 16.05 -20.04 5.39
C VAL A 49 16.33 -21.36 4.68
N PHE A 50 17.24 -22.16 5.22
CA PHE A 50 17.67 -23.41 4.60
C PHE A 50 16.86 -24.59 5.14
N TRP A 51 15.74 -24.87 4.51
CA TRP A 51 14.77 -25.94 4.86
C TRP A 51 15.33 -27.35 4.67
N ASP A 52 16.27 -27.52 3.74
CA ASP A 52 16.82 -28.81 3.29
C ASP A 52 18.15 -29.18 3.98
N ARG A 53 18.61 -28.39 4.95
CA ARG A 53 19.85 -28.65 5.67
C ARG A 53 19.75 -29.95 6.48
N PRO A 54 20.62 -30.93 6.23
CA PRO A 54 20.62 -32.21 6.95
C PRO A 54 20.80 -32.02 8.45
N ASN A 55 19.92 -32.65 9.24
CA ASN A 55 19.94 -32.64 10.72
C ASN A 55 19.72 -31.28 11.40
N ALA A 56 19.64 -30.18 10.63
CA ALA A 56 19.45 -28.82 11.16
C ALA A 56 18.64 -27.96 10.18
N PRO A 57 17.38 -28.34 9.80
CA PRO A 57 16.58 -27.53 8.89
C PRO A 57 16.20 -26.20 9.54
N GLY A 58 16.25 -25.14 8.74
CA GLY A 58 15.64 -23.87 9.08
C GLY A 58 14.13 -24.00 9.18
N THR A 59 13.48 -23.17 9.97
CA THR A 59 12.02 -23.13 10.06
C THR A 59 11.51 -21.71 10.22
N VAL A 60 10.31 -21.44 9.67
CA VAL A 60 9.59 -20.17 9.83
C VAL A 60 8.16 -20.45 10.26
N ALA A 61 7.73 -19.76 11.30
CA ALA A 61 6.33 -19.71 11.71
C ALA A 61 5.92 -18.22 11.82
N GLY A 62 4.75 -17.86 11.30
CA GLY A 62 4.24 -16.50 11.39
C GLY A 62 2.76 -16.50 11.77
N THR A 63 2.39 -15.54 12.58
CA THR A 63 1.00 -15.29 12.98
C THR A 63 0.83 -13.86 13.46
N GLN A 64 -0.21 -13.19 12.97
CA GLN A 64 -0.63 -11.86 13.44
C GLN A 64 0.50 -10.81 13.51
N GLY A 65 1.30 -10.70 12.45
CA GLY A 65 2.39 -9.72 12.40
C GLY A 65 3.62 -10.07 13.23
N VAL A 66 3.76 -11.35 13.62
CA VAL A 66 4.94 -11.86 14.32
C VAL A 66 5.52 -13.03 13.55
N LEU A 67 6.80 -12.94 13.21
CA LEU A 67 7.53 -13.97 12.49
C LEU A 67 8.58 -14.60 13.42
N THR A 68 8.50 -15.90 13.63
CA THR A 68 9.50 -16.66 14.39
C THR A 68 10.31 -17.51 13.44
N VAL A 69 11.63 -17.28 13.40
CA VAL A 69 12.55 -17.95 12.51
C VAL A 69 13.58 -18.70 13.33
N ARG A 70 13.85 -19.96 12.95
CA ARG A 70 14.94 -20.77 13.49
C ARG A 70 15.95 -21.02 12.39
N GLU A 71 17.15 -20.46 12.54
CA GLU A 71 18.22 -20.50 11.55
C GLU A 71 19.60 -20.27 12.22
N THR A 72 20.69 -20.25 11.45
CA THR A 72 22.00 -19.83 11.97
C THR A 72 22.00 -18.35 12.33
N SER A 73 22.85 -17.94 13.28
CA SER A 73 22.99 -16.53 13.68
C SER A 73 23.24 -15.61 12.49
N ASP A 74 24.16 -15.97 11.59
CA ASP A 74 24.49 -15.19 10.40
C ASP A 74 23.29 -14.98 9.46
N ASN A 75 22.45 -16.00 9.30
CA ASN A 75 21.25 -15.89 8.48
C ASN A 75 20.16 -15.09 9.18
N LEU A 76 20.02 -15.23 10.49
CA LEU A 76 19.10 -14.40 11.27
C LEU A 76 19.48 -12.92 11.20
N ASP A 77 20.76 -12.58 11.22
CA ASP A 77 21.22 -11.20 11.05
C ASP A 77 20.98 -10.64 9.63
N ARG A 78 21.01 -11.53 8.61
CA ARG A 78 20.61 -11.14 7.23
C ARG A 78 19.12 -10.94 7.14
N ILE A 79 18.32 -11.82 7.71
CA ILE A 79 16.86 -11.73 7.77
C ILE A 79 16.45 -10.43 8.46
N GLU A 80 17.07 -10.10 9.59
CA GLU A 80 16.79 -8.86 10.32
C GLU A 80 17.00 -7.62 9.44
N ARG A 81 18.15 -7.52 8.77
CA ARG A 81 18.45 -6.39 7.87
C ARG A 81 17.48 -6.29 6.69
N VAL A 82 17.11 -7.43 6.12
CA VAL A 82 16.14 -7.45 5.00
C VAL A 82 14.75 -7.04 5.49
N LEU A 83 14.32 -7.53 6.65
CA LEU A 83 13.04 -7.08 7.23
C LEU A 83 13.06 -5.59 7.58
N GLU A 84 14.15 -5.07 8.15
CA GLU A 84 14.29 -3.62 8.43
C GLU A 84 14.21 -2.77 7.16
N GLU A 85 14.70 -3.27 6.03
CA GLU A 85 14.65 -2.58 4.74
C GLU A 85 13.23 -2.54 4.15
N PHE A 86 12.48 -3.66 4.24
CA PHE A 86 11.20 -3.81 3.56
C PHE A 86 9.97 -3.59 4.47
N ASP A 87 10.10 -3.77 5.80
CA ASP A 87 9.00 -3.60 6.74
C ASP A 87 8.91 -2.15 7.26
N THR A 88 8.72 -1.23 6.33
CA THR A 88 8.58 0.19 6.63
C THR A 88 7.11 0.56 6.86
N PRO A 89 6.80 1.51 7.77
CA PRO A 89 5.44 1.97 7.99
C PRO A 89 4.81 2.49 6.69
N ARG A 90 3.60 1.99 6.36
CA ARG A 90 2.83 2.45 5.20
C ARG A 90 2.44 3.91 5.37
N LYS A 91 2.58 4.67 4.31
CA LYS A 91 2.15 6.07 4.32
C LYS A 91 0.64 6.16 4.15
N THR A 92 0.03 7.10 4.87
CA THR A 92 -1.39 7.42 4.71
C THR A 92 -1.53 8.59 3.74
N LEU A 93 -2.43 8.44 2.78
CA LEU A 93 -2.75 9.44 1.77
C LEU A 93 -4.16 9.97 1.99
N ALA A 94 -4.35 11.26 1.76
CA ALA A 94 -5.65 11.88 1.54
C ALA A 94 -5.80 12.17 0.05
N LEU A 95 -6.86 11.67 -0.56
CA LEU A 95 -7.19 11.87 -1.97
C LEU A 95 -8.43 12.76 -2.05
N HIS A 96 -8.33 13.82 -2.84
CA HIS A 96 -9.42 14.73 -3.13
C HIS A 96 -9.84 14.58 -4.58
N PHE A 97 -11.07 14.16 -4.80
CA PHE A 97 -11.68 13.97 -6.12
C PHE A 97 -12.62 15.10 -6.44
N GLN A 98 -12.56 15.59 -7.67
CA GLN A 98 -13.48 16.59 -8.20
C GLN A 98 -14.02 16.11 -9.54
N VAL A 99 -15.36 16.05 -9.64
CA VAL A 99 -16.06 15.78 -10.89
C VAL A 99 -16.58 17.11 -11.40
N ILE A 100 -16.09 17.53 -12.55
CA ILE A 100 -16.33 18.84 -13.14
C ILE A 100 -17.13 18.67 -14.42
N LEU A 101 -18.21 19.40 -14.56
CA LEU A 101 -18.96 19.54 -15.80
C LEU A 101 -18.38 20.71 -16.60
N ALA A 102 -17.85 20.42 -17.78
CA ALA A 102 -17.48 21.43 -18.76
C ALA A 102 -18.61 21.62 -19.76
N ASN A 103 -18.99 22.85 -20.06
CA ASN A 103 -20.10 23.18 -20.95
C ASN A 103 -19.90 24.48 -21.72
N GLY A 104 -20.87 24.87 -22.54
CA GLY A 104 -20.89 26.10 -23.28
C GLY A 104 -21.35 27.35 -22.49
N GLN A 105 -21.73 27.19 -21.23
CA GLN A 105 -22.21 28.30 -20.41
C GLN A 105 -21.08 28.86 -19.57
N SER A 106 -20.91 30.17 -19.58
CA SER A 106 -19.90 30.82 -18.74
C SER A 106 -20.32 30.75 -17.28
N THR A 107 -19.81 29.78 -16.53
CA THR A 107 -19.97 29.64 -15.08
C THR A 107 -18.64 29.96 -14.40
N SER A 108 -18.69 30.63 -13.27
CA SER A 108 -17.51 30.92 -12.44
C SER A 108 -17.70 30.22 -11.10
N ASP A 109 -17.06 29.06 -10.95
CA ASP A 109 -17.00 28.34 -9.67
C ASP A 109 -15.62 28.58 -9.05
N SER A 110 -15.59 29.33 -7.97
CA SER A 110 -14.34 29.71 -7.30
C SER A 110 -13.68 28.54 -6.60
N SER A 111 -14.41 27.48 -6.25
CA SER A 111 -13.88 26.30 -5.57
C SER A 111 -12.92 25.48 -6.44
N ILE A 112 -13.04 25.60 -7.77
CA ILE A 112 -12.22 24.91 -8.75
C ILE A 112 -11.34 25.85 -9.60
N ALA A 113 -11.10 27.08 -9.12
CA ALA A 113 -10.39 28.10 -9.89
C ALA A 113 -9.00 27.65 -10.37
N GLU A 114 -8.23 26.95 -9.54
CA GLU A 114 -6.92 26.42 -9.89
C GLU A 114 -7.02 25.39 -11.01
N VAL A 115 -7.93 24.43 -10.86
CA VAL A 115 -8.16 23.37 -11.87
C VAL A 115 -8.67 23.97 -13.17
N VAL A 116 -9.55 24.96 -13.11
CA VAL A 116 -10.09 25.65 -14.31
C VAL A 116 -9.00 26.40 -15.08
N ALA A 117 -8.01 26.95 -14.41
CA ALA A 117 -6.88 27.60 -15.07
C ALA A 117 -6.10 26.60 -15.97
N GLU A 118 -5.84 25.41 -15.46
CA GLU A 118 -5.20 24.32 -16.21
C GLU A 118 -6.14 23.79 -17.32
N LEU A 119 -7.40 23.56 -17.02
CA LEU A 119 -8.39 23.03 -17.98
C LEU A 119 -8.56 23.95 -19.19
N ARG A 120 -8.52 25.27 -19.02
CA ARG A 120 -8.61 26.25 -20.11
C ARG A 120 -7.42 26.19 -21.06
N SER A 121 -6.27 25.72 -20.61
CA SER A 121 -5.11 25.51 -21.46
C SER A 121 -5.26 24.28 -22.37
N LEU A 122 -6.02 23.28 -21.89
CA LEU A 122 -6.20 21.98 -22.54
C LEU A 122 -7.48 21.90 -23.39
N PHE A 123 -8.55 22.54 -22.92
CA PHE A 123 -9.89 22.41 -23.51
C PHE A 123 -10.53 23.77 -23.84
N ARG A 124 -11.39 23.80 -24.86
CA ARG A 124 -12.05 25.01 -25.37
C ARG A 124 -13.48 25.19 -24.86
N PHE A 125 -13.80 24.69 -23.65
CA PHE A 125 -15.10 24.94 -23.03
C PHE A 125 -15.16 26.36 -22.46
N GLN A 126 -16.37 26.95 -22.46
CA GLN A 126 -16.57 28.31 -21.96
C GLN A 126 -16.77 28.35 -20.45
N GLY A 127 -17.37 27.30 -19.88
CA GLY A 127 -17.63 27.20 -18.46
C GLY A 127 -17.28 25.84 -17.87
N TYR A 128 -17.01 25.88 -16.57
CA TYR A 128 -16.68 24.72 -15.76
C TYR A 128 -17.44 24.82 -14.43
N GLN A 129 -18.12 23.76 -14.05
CA GLN A 129 -18.90 23.69 -12.83
C GLN A 129 -18.52 22.44 -12.03
N LEU A 130 -18.21 22.60 -10.75
CA LEU A 130 -18.05 21.46 -9.84
C LEU A 130 -19.42 20.81 -9.62
N ILE A 131 -19.54 19.53 -9.93
CA ILE A 131 -20.80 18.80 -9.80
C ILE A 131 -20.75 17.70 -8.74
N ALA A 132 -19.56 17.22 -8.39
CA ALA A 132 -19.37 16.33 -7.25
C ALA A 132 -17.94 16.46 -6.70
N GLU A 133 -17.81 16.25 -5.41
CA GLU A 133 -16.55 16.33 -4.69
C GLU A 133 -16.51 15.26 -3.61
N GLY A 134 -15.32 14.70 -3.36
CA GLY A 134 -15.14 13.69 -2.33
C GLY A 134 -13.71 13.65 -1.81
N TYR A 135 -13.60 13.34 -0.53
CA TYR A 135 -12.32 13.15 0.16
C TYR A 135 -12.26 11.75 0.74
N ILE A 136 -11.15 11.05 0.51
CA ILE A 136 -10.92 9.73 1.06
C ILE A 136 -9.50 9.62 1.58
N ALA A 137 -9.31 8.93 2.69
CA ALA A 137 -8.00 8.55 3.17
C ALA A 137 -7.77 7.04 2.98
N GLY A 138 -6.56 6.69 2.58
CA GLY A 138 -6.14 5.31 2.38
C GLY A 138 -4.66 5.11 2.66
N LEU A 139 -4.27 3.88 2.89
CA LEU A 139 -2.87 3.47 3.05
C LEU A 139 -2.29 3.07 1.68
N GLU A 140 -0.97 3.11 1.56
CA GLU A 140 -0.26 2.44 0.46
C GLU A 140 -0.73 0.99 0.32
N HIS A 141 -0.86 0.51 -0.91
CA HIS A 141 -1.27 -0.85 -1.26
C HIS A 141 -2.66 -1.23 -0.73
N THR A 142 -3.60 -0.28 -0.72
CA THR A 142 -4.99 -0.55 -0.36
C THR A 142 -5.96 -0.06 -1.44
N HIS A 143 -7.08 -0.76 -1.54
CA HIS A 143 -8.25 -0.33 -2.29
C HIS A 143 -9.15 0.54 -1.42
N VAL A 144 -9.61 1.67 -1.95
CA VAL A 144 -10.51 2.59 -1.26
C VAL A 144 -11.63 3.05 -2.20
N GLU A 145 -12.83 3.24 -1.65
CA GLU A 145 -13.98 3.73 -2.40
C GLU A 145 -14.65 4.90 -1.68
N GLN A 146 -15.16 5.86 -2.44
CA GLN A 146 -15.89 7.03 -1.94
C GLN A 146 -17.13 7.29 -2.78
N LEU A 147 -18.27 7.43 -2.10
CA LEU A 147 -19.49 7.96 -2.71
C LEU A 147 -19.46 9.49 -2.66
N MET A 148 -19.77 10.10 -3.80
CA MET A 148 -19.87 11.55 -3.96
C MET A 148 -21.27 11.91 -4.43
N PHE A 149 -21.88 12.90 -3.81
CA PHE A 149 -23.21 13.35 -4.20
C PHE A 149 -23.14 14.43 -5.27
N ASP A 150 -24.12 14.45 -6.17
CA ASP A 150 -24.25 15.52 -7.16
C ASP A 150 -24.62 16.85 -6.48
N LEU A 151 -23.71 17.81 -6.55
CA LEU A 151 -23.84 19.14 -5.92
C LEU A 151 -24.82 20.07 -6.64
N ARG A 152 -25.27 19.75 -7.86
CA ARG A 152 -26.29 20.54 -8.59
C ARG A 152 -27.65 20.50 -7.92
N ARG A 153 -27.81 19.78 -6.83
CA ARG A 153 -29.06 19.69 -6.06
C ARG A 153 -29.39 21.01 -5.38
N VAL A 154 -30.67 21.31 -5.39
CA VAL A 154 -31.22 22.49 -4.68
C VAL A 154 -31.08 22.25 -3.16
N PRO A 155 -30.39 23.12 -2.42
CA PRO A 155 -30.29 23.02 -0.96
C PRO A 155 -31.68 23.02 -0.31
N GLY A 156 -31.90 22.13 0.66
CA GLY A 156 -33.14 22.10 1.45
C GLY A 156 -34.21 21.14 0.95
N GLN A 157 -34.06 20.49 -0.19
CA GLN A 157 -34.97 19.42 -0.57
C GLN A 157 -34.63 18.11 0.15
N PRO A 158 -35.63 17.40 0.75
CA PRO A 158 -35.40 16.10 1.35
C PRO A 158 -34.83 15.13 0.29
N ILE A 159 -33.87 14.31 0.66
CA ILE A 159 -33.31 13.27 -0.19
C ILE A 159 -34.38 12.17 -0.34
N PRO A 160 -35.04 12.01 -1.49
CA PRO A 160 -35.91 10.86 -1.70
C PRO A 160 -35.06 9.59 -1.58
N SER A 161 -35.61 8.55 -0.97
CA SER A 161 -34.93 7.25 -0.82
C SER A 161 -34.47 6.65 -2.16
N SER A 162 -35.15 6.97 -3.25
CA SER A 162 -34.74 6.62 -4.63
C SER A 162 -33.55 7.43 -5.16
N MET A 163 -33.15 8.52 -4.49
CA MET A 163 -32.01 9.37 -4.85
C MET A 163 -30.78 9.16 -3.96
N MET A 164 -30.79 8.20 -3.03
CA MET A 164 -29.58 7.74 -2.36
C MET A 164 -28.48 7.25 -3.34
N TYR A 165 -28.91 7.05 -4.59
CA TYR A 165 -28.02 6.65 -5.70
C TYR A 165 -27.70 7.78 -6.69
N ALA A 166 -28.14 9.02 -6.44
CA ALA A 166 -27.82 10.14 -7.32
C ALA A 166 -26.46 10.73 -6.97
N GLY A 167 -25.44 10.27 -7.66
CA GLY A 167 -24.08 10.73 -7.43
C GLY A 167 -23.06 9.95 -8.25
N TYR A 168 -21.85 9.95 -7.77
CA TYR A 168 -20.72 9.26 -8.38
C TYR A 168 -20.02 8.40 -7.31
N ARG A 169 -19.37 7.33 -7.75
CA ARG A 169 -18.48 6.53 -6.89
C ARG A 169 -17.09 6.55 -7.49
N ALA A 170 -16.14 7.09 -6.74
CA ALA A 170 -14.71 6.92 -7.05
C ALA A 170 -14.18 5.68 -6.34
N ALA A 171 -13.40 4.87 -7.05
CA ALA A 171 -12.67 3.75 -6.49
C ALA A 171 -11.21 3.86 -6.91
N VAL A 172 -10.29 3.58 -5.99
CA VAL A 172 -8.86 3.75 -6.20
C VAL A 172 -8.07 2.62 -5.59
N ASP A 173 -7.17 2.06 -6.38
CA ASP A 173 -6.08 1.19 -5.92
C ASP A 173 -4.84 2.06 -5.72
N ILE A 174 -4.49 2.30 -4.47
CA ILE A 174 -3.31 3.07 -4.10
C ILE A 174 -2.10 2.14 -4.20
N GLY A 175 -1.15 2.49 -5.04
CA GLY A 175 0.12 1.78 -5.19
C GLY A 175 1.20 2.34 -4.26
N THR A 176 2.38 2.51 -4.81
CA THR A 176 3.59 2.91 -4.09
C THR A 176 3.70 4.42 -3.91
N VAL A 177 4.17 4.86 -2.75
CA VAL A 177 4.58 6.25 -2.51
C VAL A 177 6.10 6.32 -2.43
N SER A 178 6.72 6.94 -3.43
CA SER A 178 8.16 7.05 -3.59
C SER A 178 8.64 8.49 -3.43
N GLY A 179 9.94 8.67 -3.14
CA GLY A 179 10.53 10.00 -2.96
C GLY A 179 10.32 10.59 -1.57
N THR A 180 10.80 11.82 -1.38
CA THR A 180 10.75 12.56 -0.10
C THR A 180 10.48 14.04 -0.34
N GLY A 181 9.79 14.69 0.60
CA GLY A 181 9.45 16.12 0.50
C GLY A 181 8.63 16.43 -0.76
N ASP A 182 8.95 17.52 -1.44
CA ASP A 182 8.24 17.98 -2.64
C ASP A 182 8.45 17.06 -3.86
N ALA A 183 9.48 16.20 -3.83
CA ALA A 183 9.72 15.19 -4.86
C ALA A 183 8.96 13.88 -4.64
N THR A 184 8.07 13.83 -3.65
CA THR A 184 7.25 12.64 -3.40
C THR A 184 6.24 12.43 -4.52
N GLN A 185 6.23 11.21 -5.04
CA GLN A 185 5.31 10.74 -6.07
C GLN A 185 4.43 9.63 -5.52
N ILE A 186 3.20 9.62 -5.97
CA ILE A 186 2.18 8.65 -5.61
C ILE A 186 1.73 7.95 -6.87
N GLU A 187 1.80 6.64 -6.85
CA GLU A 187 1.22 5.80 -7.88
C GLU A 187 -0.22 5.45 -7.48
N LEU A 188 -1.17 5.82 -8.33
CA LEU A 188 -2.52 5.28 -8.28
C LEU A 188 -2.61 4.23 -9.39
N GLU A 189 -2.55 2.96 -9.00
CA GLU A 189 -2.50 1.82 -9.93
C GLU A 189 -3.74 1.76 -10.79
N TYR A 190 -4.89 2.06 -10.20
CA TYR A 190 -6.15 2.19 -10.91
C TYR A 190 -7.07 3.18 -10.20
N VAL A 191 -7.55 4.16 -10.94
CA VAL A 191 -8.60 5.09 -10.50
C VAL A 191 -9.79 4.92 -11.40
N SER A 192 -10.97 4.72 -10.85
CA SER A 192 -12.21 4.60 -11.59
C SER A 192 -13.29 5.49 -11.03
N LEU A 193 -14.11 6.02 -11.92
CA LEU A 193 -15.34 6.74 -11.61
C LEU A 193 -16.53 5.98 -12.19
N TYR A 194 -17.52 5.76 -11.37
CA TYR A 194 -18.79 5.13 -11.75
C TYR A 194 -19.95 6.12 -11.59
N SER A 195 -20.96 5.95 -12.43
CA SER A 195 -22.25 6.62 -12.25
C SER A 195 -22.97 6.10 -11.01
N ALA A 196 -24.04 6.79 -10.60
CA ALA A 196 -24.95 6.32 -9.55
C ALA A 196 -25.56 4.95 -9.85
N ALA A 197 -25.74 4.60 -11.12
CA ALA A 197 -26.25 3.30 -11.56
C ALA A 197 -25.20 2.18 -11.52
N GLY A 198 -23.92 2.53 -11.28
CA GLY A 198 -22.80 1.60 -11.27
C GLY A 198 -22.10 1.45 -12.63
N ASP A 199 -22.48 2.23 -13.64
CA ASP A 199 -21.83 2.20 -14.95
C ASP A 199 -20.44 2.84 -14.86
N PRO A 200 -19.38 2.21 -15.42
CA PRO A 200 -18.06 2.81 -15.45
C PRO A 200 -18.03 4.02 -16.39
N LEU A 201 -17.56 5.15 -15.90
CA LEU A 201 -17.41 6.39 -16.65
C LEU A 201 -15.95 6.64 -17.05
N PHE A 202 -15.02 6.35 -16.14
CA PHE A 202 -13.58 6.50 -16.32
C PHE A 202 -12.84 5.35 -15.70
N GLY A 203 -11.64 5.08 -16.25
CA GLY A 203 -10.62 4.25 -15.65
C GLY A 203 -9.25 4.70 -16.14
N ALA A 204 -8.31 4.92 -15.23
CA ALA A 204 -6.95 5.35 -15.54
C ALA A 204 -5.97 4.91 -14.47
N SER A 205 -4.70 4.76 -14.84
CA SER A 205 -3.56 4.66 -13.93
C SER A 205 -2.74 5.93 -14.05
N VAL A 206 -2.23 6.45 -12.93
CA VAL A 206 -1.49 7.72 -12.93
C VAL A 206 -0.45 7.77 -11.83
N VAL A 207 0.67 8.43 -12.12
CA VAL A 207 1.63 8.86 -11.10
C VAL A 207 1.51 10.37 -10.94
N LEU A 208 1.29 10.83 -9.71
CA LEU A 208 1.13 12.26 -9.41
C LEU A 208 2.07 12.70 -8.29
N GLY A 209 2.52 13.95 -8.37
CA GLY A 209 3.26 14.59 -7.29
C GLY A 209 2.33 15.03 -6.17
N ILE A 210 2.82 15.00 -4.93
CA ILE A 210 2.08 15.49 -3.76
C ILE A 210 1.65 16.93 -3.95
N GLY A 211 0.41 17.23 -3.55
CA GLY A 211 -0.18 18.57 -3.62
C GLY A 211 -0.60 19.00 -5.02
N ASN A 212 -0.24 18.27 -6.08
CA ASN A 212 -0.62 18.58 -7.44
C ASN A 212 -2.00 18.02 -7.77
N THR A 213 -2.80 18.81 -8.48
CA THR A 213 -4.06 18.34 -9.05
C THR A 213 -3.80 17.84 -10.48
N VAL A 214 -4.25 16.64 -10.77
CA VAL A 214 -4.10 16.02 -12.09
C VAL A 214 -5.49 15.73 -12.67
N VAL A 215 -5.67 16.06 -13.95
CA VAL A 215 -6.86 15.68 -14.72
C VAL A 215 -6.66 14.27 -15.26
N LEU A 216 -7.50 13.33 -14.81
CA LEU A 216 -7.37 11.92 -15.17
C LEU A 216 -8.00 11.60 -16.53
N GLY A 217 -9.05 12.33 -16.91
CA GLY A 217 -9.73 12.08 -18.17
C GLY A 217 -10.97 12.94 -18.37
N THR A 218 -11.51 12.82 -19.58
CA THR A 218 -12.74 13.50 -19.97
C THR A 218 -13.70 12.52 -20.64
N LEU A 219 -14.97 12.58 -20.28
CA LEU A 219 -16.04 11.85 -20.93
C LEU A 219 -16.96 12.85 -21.67
N GLN A 220 -17.00 12.75 -23.00
CA GLN A 220 -17.89 13.58 -23.81
C GLN A 220 -19.36 13.19 -23.56
N LEU A 221 -20.18 14.18 -23.27
CA LEU A 221 -21.62 14.03 -23.08
C LEU A 221 -22.38 14.58 -24.31
N PRO A 222 -23.66 14.22 -24.49
CA PRO A 222 -24.51 14.87 -25.48
C PRO A 222 -24.62 16.39 -25.25
N GLY A 223 -24.74 17.19 -26.31
CA GLY A 223 -24.93 18.64 -26.17
C GLY A 223 -23.62 19.44 -26.03
N ASN A 224 -22.50 18.92 -26.46
CA ASN A 224 -21.19 19.58 -26.35
C ASN A 224 -20.77 19.85 -24.89
N GLU A 225 -21.13 18.96 -24.01
CA GLU A 225 -20.69 18.93 -22.61
C GLU A 225 -19.66 17.84 -22.38
N ALA A 226 -18.88 17.94 -21.31
CA ALA A 226 -17.96 16.89 -20.91
C ALA A 226 -17.87 16.77 -19.37
N LEU A 227 -17.78 15.53 -18.88
CA LEU A 227 -17.36 15.27 -17.52
C LEU A 227 -15.84 15.20 -17.47
N ILE A 228 -15.26 15.83 -16.47
CA ILE A 228 -13.84 15.84 -16.21
C ILE A 228 -13.63 15.31 -14.78
N LEU A 229 -12.72 14.36 -14.62
CA LEU A 229 -12.29 13.87 -13.32
C LEU A 229 -10.92 14.44 -13.02
N ALA A 230 -10.82 15.16 -11.90
CA ALA A 230 -9.56 15.62 -11.34
C ALA A 230 -9.30 14.96 -9.97
N VAL A 231 -8.04 14.70 -9.66
CA VAL A 231 -7.58 14.16 -8.38
C VAL A 231 -6.38 14.94 -7.88
N ARG A 232 -6.35 15.17 -6.57
CA ARG A 232 -5.21 15.69 -5.82
C ARG A 232 -4.90 14.74 -4.67
N ALA A 233 -3.63 14.54 -4.39
CA ALA A 233 -3.19 13.69 -3.30
C ALA A 233 -2.29 14.44 -2.32
N GLU A 234 -2.45 14.17 -1.03
CA GLU A 234 -1.66 14.72 0.06
C GLU A 234 -1.25 13.61 1.02
N LEU A 235 -0.06 13.76 1.65
CA LEU A 235 0.33 12.87 2.76
C LEU A 235 -0.36 13.33 4.05
N VAL A 236 -0.97 12.37 4.73
CA VAL A 236 -1.47 12.57 6.10
C VAL A 236 -0.29 12.39 7.05
N ARG A 237 -0.03 13.38 7.88
CA ARG A 237 1.05 13.39 8.90
C ARG A 237 0.57 12.82 10.22
#